data_aca5d865876633373e214c80242fa539
#
_entry.id   aca5d865876633373e214c80242fa539
#
_cell.length_a   1.000
_cell.length_b   1.000
_cell.length_c   1.000
_cell.angle_alpha   90.00
_cell.angle_beta   90.00
_cell.angle_gamma   90.00
#
_symmetry.space_group_name_H-M   'P 1'
#
loop_
_entity.id
_entity.type
_entity.pdbx_description
1 polymer ?
#
loop_
_entity_poly.entity_id
_entity_poly.type
_entity_poly.pdbx_seq_one_letter_code
_entity_poly.pdbx_strand_id
1 'polypeptide(L)'
;MAERQERPRGHRVVGTIKAVKGTCSWGHKVGDTCEVSVHDTAGLCGFLYHDIFPYVVMLQFGGGFPETWGGPDKLELECMDRWNAVKIELRRED
;
A
#
# COMPACT_ATOMS: atom_id res chain seq x y z
N MET A 1 4.17 -21.35 -18.38
CA MET A 1 4.46 -20.27 -17.46
C MET A 1 5.35 -20.76 -16.34
N ALA A 2 6.31 -19.93 -15.97
CA ALA A 2 7.24 -20.31 -14.91
C ALA A 2 6.51 -20.48 -13.59
N GLU A 3 7.03 -21.35 -12.77
CA GLU A 3 6.50 -21.53 -11.44
C GLU A 3 6.68 -20.28 -10.62
N ARG A 4 5.66 -19.96 -9.85
CA ARG A 4 5.67 -18.83 -8.98
C ARG A 4 6.59 -19.09 -7.80
N GLN A 5 7.37 -18.12 -7.42
CA GLN A 5 8.16 -18.19 -6.22
C GLN A 5 7.24 -18.19 -5.01
N GLU A 6 7.48 -19.08 -4.07
CA GLU A 6 6.63 -19.17 -2.90
C GLU A 6 6.90 -18.08 -1.88
N ARG A 7 8.16 -17.67 -1.77
CA ARG A 7 8.50 -16.59 -0.85
C ARG A 7 8.49 -15.25 -1.55
N PRO A 8 8.12 -14.18 -0.86
CA PRO A 8 8.14 -12.86 -1.47
C PRO A 8 9.56 -12.42 -1.78
N ARG A 9 9.70 -11.60 -2.80
CA ARG A 9 10.94 -10.93 -3.11
C ARG A 9 11.03 -9.68 -2.25
N GLY A 10 12.18 -9.51 -1.60
CA GLY A 10 12.38 -8.35 -0.75
C GLY A 10 11.59 -8.44 0.54
N HIS A 11 11.23 -7.30 1.07
CA HIS A 11 10.55 -7.20 2.36
C HIS A 11 9.04 -7.28 2.19
N ARG A 12 8.35 -7.67 3.24
CA ARG A 12 6.89 -7.61 3.26
C ARG A 12 6.43 -6.18 3.45
N VAL A 13 5.37 -5.82 2.75
CA VAL A 13 4.77 -4.50 2.87
C VAL A 13 3.29 -4.69 3.22
N VAL A 14 2.88 -4.10 4.33
CA VAL A 14 1.50 -4.20 4.80
C VAL A 14 0.82 -2.85 4.64
N GLY A 15 -0.34 -2.85 3.99
CA GLY A 15 -1.16 -1.66 3.86
C GLY A 15 -2.31 -1.70 4.85
N THR A 16 -2.59 -0.59 5.49
CA THR A 16 -3.71 -0.44 6.42
C THR A 16 -4.52 0.78 6.02
N ILE A 17 -5.83 0.60 5.86
CA ILE A 17 -6.72 1.72 5.55
C ILE A 17 -6.92 2.53 6.83
N LYS A 18 -6.46 3.78 6.81
CA LYS A 18 -6.49 4.64 8.00
C LYS A 18 -7.68 5.57 8.03
N ALA A 19 -8.18 5.98 6.86
CA ALA A 19 -9.31 6.90 6.79
C ALA A 19 -10.01 6.76 5.45
N VAL A 20 -11.31 7.03 5.44
CA VAL A 20 -12.11 7.15 4.22
C VAL A 20 -12.96 8.39 4.39
N LYS A 21 -12.77 9.37 3.52
CA LYS A 21 -13.47 10.66 3.65
C LYS A 21 -14.96 10.54 3.39
N GLY A 22 -15.33 9.78 2.39
CA GLY A 22 -16.73 9.55 2.03
C GLY A 22 -17.01 8.07 2.03
N THR A 23 -17.56 7.58 0.92
CA THR A 23 -17.81 6.16 0.73
C THR A 23 -16.98 5.70 -0.47
N CYS A 24 -16.05 4.81 -0.22
CA CYS A 24 -15.22 4.27 -1.31
C CYS A 24 -16.08 3.35 -2.18
N SER A 25 -16.13 3.64 -3.48
CA SER A 25 -16.92 2.82 -4.42
C SER A 25 -16.39 1.40 -4.54
N TRP A 26 -15.12 1.18 -4.24
CA TRP A 26 -14.51 -0.15 -4.23
C TRP A 26 -14.85 -0.92 -2.94
N GLY A 27 -15.17 -0.20 -1.87
CA GLY A 27 -15.54 -0.82 -0.61
C GLY A 27 -14.45 -0.86 0.45
N HIS A 28 -13.39 -0.08 0.29
CA HIS A 28 -12.35 0.00 1.33
C HIS A 28 -12.91 0.61 2.60
N LYS A 29 -12.53 0.05 3.74
CA LYS A 29 -13.01 0.50 5.05
C LYS A 29 -11.84 0.69 5.99
N VAL A 30 -12.01 1.62 6.93
CA VAL A 30 -11.00 1.88 7.96
C VAL A 30 -10.72 0.59 8.73
N GLY A 31 -9.45 0.30 8.89
CA GLY A 31 -9.02 -0.92 9.58
C GLY A 31 -8.69 -2.08 8.67
N ASP A 32 -9.09 -2.04 7.40
CA ASP A 32 -8.73 -3.08 6.45
C ASP A 32 -7.21 -3.14 6.29
N THR A 33 -6.67 -4.35 6.29
CA THR A 33 -5.23 -4.58 6.11
C THR A 33 -4.99 -5.55 4.97
N CYS A 34 -3.84 -5.42 4.31
CA CYS A 34 -3.47 -6.35 3.25
C CYS A 34 -1.96 -6.38 3.12
N GLU A 35 -1.45 -7.52 2.65
CA GLU A 35 -0.04 -7.61 2.30
C GLU A 35 0.06 -7.36 0.80
N VAL A 36 0.68 -6.25 0.42
CA VAL A 36 0.76 -5.80 -0.96
C VAL A 36 2.19 -5.92 -1.46
N SER A 37 2.37 -6.19 -2.74
CA SER A 37 3.71 -6.25 -3.32
C SER A 37 3.66 -5.76 -4.76
N VAL A 38 4.83 -5.67 -5.39
CA VAL A 38 4.92 -5.28 -6.79
C VAL A 38 4.25 -6.31 -7.72
N HIS A 39 4.03 -7.52 -7.23
CA HIS A 39 3.41 -8.59 -8.00
C HIS A 39 2.00 -8.94 -7.55
N ASP A 40 1.52 -8.30 -6.48
CA ASP A 40 0.24 -8.65 -5.90
C ASP A 40 -0.47 -7.39 -5.42
N THR A 41 -1.58 -7.08 -6.07
CA THR A 41 -2.37 -5.90 -5.70
C THR A 41 -3.13 -6.08 -4.39
N ALA A 42 -3.17 -7.30 -3.86
CA ALA A 42 -3.83 -7.63 -2.60
C ALA A 42 -5.32 -7.28 -2.58
N GLY A 43 -5.95 -7.27 -3.76
CA GLY A 43 -7.35 -6.93 -3.88
C GLY A 43 -7.64 -5.44 -3.76
N LEU A 44 -6.63 -4.60 -3.77
CA LEU A 44 -6.85 -3.15 -3.72
C LEU A 44 -7.44 -2.64 -5.03
N CYS A 45 -8.21 -1.57 -4.92
CA CYS A 45 -8.71 -0.83 -6.07
C CYS A 45 -7.54 -0.44 -6.99
N GLY A 46 -7.75 -0.54 -8.30
CA GLY A 46 -6.72 -0.20 -9.27
C GLY A 46 -6.22 1.24 -9.14
N PHE A 47 -7.11 2.18 -8.85
CA PHE A 47 -6.70 3.58 -8.63
C PHE A 47 -5.75 3.68 -7.44
N LEU A 48 -6.12 3.07 -6.33
CA LEU A 48 -5.29 3.12 -5.13
C LEU A 48 -3.96 2.42 -5.36
N TYR A 49 -3.99 1.22 -5.94
CA TYR A 49 -2.77 0.48 -6.20
C TYR A 49 -1.84 1.25 -7.14
N HIS A 50 -2.41 1.87 -8.16
CA HIS A 50 -1.63 2.69 -9.09
C HIS A 50 -0.91 3.82 -8.35
N ASP A 51 -1.62 4.49 -7.44
CA ASP A 51 -1.06 5.63 -6.73
C ASP A 51 0.03 5.23 -5.75
N ILE A 52 -0.09 4.07 -5.13
CA ILE A 52 0.88 3.63 -4.12
C ILE A 52 2.02 2.80 -4.69
N PHE A 53 1.92 2.38 -5.94
CA PHE A 53 2.88 1.42 -6.51
C PHE A 53 4.34 1.82 -6.36
N PRO A 54 4.76 3.06 -6.70
CA PRO A 54 6.17 3.42 -6.55
C PRO A 54 6.67 3.30 -5.12
N TYR A 55 5.80 3.56 -4.17
CA TYR A 55 6.16 3.52 -2.74
C TYR A 55 6.23 2.08 -2.24
N VAL A 56 5.38 1.21 -2.77
CA VAL A 56 5.47 -0.23 -2.50
C VAL A 56 6.81 -0.75 -3.00
N VAL A 57 7.24 -0.34 -4.19
CA VAL A 57 8.53 -0.72 -4.74
C VAL A 57 9.66 -0.33 -3.79
N MET A 58 9.63 0.92 -3.33
CA MET A 58 10.69 1.40 -2.44
C MET A 58 10.74 0.61 -1.14
N LEU A 59 9.59 0.41 -0.50
CA LEU A 59 9.56 -0.31 0.77
C LEU A 59 9.93 -1.77 0.60
N GLN A 60 9.45 -2.41 -0.45
CA GLN A 60 9.71 -3.82 -0.68
C GLN A 60 11.19 -4.10 -0.91
N PHE A 61 11.89 -3.20 -1.57
CA PHE A 61 13.28 -3.40 -1.91
C PHE A 61 14.27 -2.64 -1.03
N GLY A 62 13.82 -2.20 0.14
CA GLY A 62 14.71 -1.69 1.17
C GLY A 62 14.94 -0.19 1.15
N GLY A 63 14.23 0.54 0.31
CA GLY A 63 14.29 1.99 0.32
C GLY A 63 13.51 2.55 1.50
N GLY A 64 13.60 3.85 1.70
CA GLY A 64 12.91 4.47 2.81
C GLY A 64 12.60 5.93 2.55
N PHE A 65 11.98 6.56 3.54
CA PHE A 65 11.51 7.94 3.44
C PHE A 65 11.99 8.76 4.63
N PRO A 66 12.05 10.09 4.49
CA PRO A 66 12.38 10.95 5.62
C PRO A 66 11.37 10.77 6.76
N GLU A 67 11.80 11.03 7.97
CA GLU A 67 10.92 10.96 9.13
C GLU A 67 9.74 11.91 9.01
N THR A 68 9.93 13.04 8.35
CA THR A 68 8.86 14.01 8.13
C THR A 68 7.73 13.45 7.27
N TRP A 69 7.99 12.39 6.53
CA TRP A 69 6.98 11.72 5.71
C TRP A 69 6.38 10.49 6.40
N GLY A 70 6.90 10.14 7.57
CA GLY A 70 6.48 8.95 8.31
C GLY A 70 7.51 7.85 8.37
N GLY A 71 8.57 7.95 7.53
CA GLY A 71 9.57 6.92 7.37
C GLY A 71 10.39 6.65 8.60
N PRO A 72 11.43 5.81 8.45
CA PRO A 72 12.00 5.34 7.18
C PRO A 72 11.25 4.15 6.54
N ASP A 73 10.44 3.43 7.32
CA ASP A 73 9.85 2.16 6.89
C ASP A 73 8.35 2.20 6.74
N LYS A 74 7.75 3.37 6.79
CA LYS A 74 6.31 3.54 6.59
C LYS A 74 5.99 4.89 5.98
N LEU A 75 4.80 4.96 5.38
CA LEU A 75 4.35 6.16 4.67
C LEU A 75 2.84 6.14 4.58
N GLU A 76 2.20 7.29 4.77
CA GLU A 76 0.76 7.44 4.51
C GLU A 76 0.54 8.08 3.17
N LEU A 77 -0.41 7.54 2.42
CA LEU A 77 -0.75 8.01 1.09
C LEU A 77 -2.27 8.12 0.95
N GLU A 78 -2.70 8.88 -0.03
CA GLU A 78 -4.12 9.12 -0.27
C GLU A 78 -4.47 8.74 -1.70
N CYS A 79 -5.64 8.13 -1.87
CA CYS A 79 -6.17 7.79 -3.19
C CYS A 79 -6.44 9.06 -3.99
N MET A 80 -6.34 8.97 -5.32
CA MET A 80 -6.60 10.09 -6.21
C MET A 80 -8.05 10.56 -6.21
N ASP A 81 -8.98 9.75 -5.71
CA ASP A 81 -10.38 10.15 -5.59
C ASP A 81 -10.53 11.18 -4.48
N ARG A 82 -10.67 12.44 -4.88
CA ARG A 82 -10.66 13.56 -3.95
C ARG A 82 -11.94 13.67 -3.12
N TRP A 83 -13.02 13.07 -3.58
CA TRP A 83 -14.32 13.14 -2.91
C TRP A 83 -14.48 12.09 -1.84
N ASN A 84 -13.90 10.92 -2.06
CA ASN A 84 -13.99 9.79 -1.14
C ASN A 84 -12.61 9.33 -0.71
N ALA A 85 -11.68 10.23 -0.59
CA ALA A 85 -10.27 9.95 -0.39
C ALA A 85 -10.03 8.87 0.65
N VAL A 86 -9.40 7.79 0.20
CA VAL A 86 -8.97 6.68 1.06
C VAL A 86 -7.53 6.94 1.43
N LYS A 87 -7.26 6.94 2.72
CA LYS A 87 -5.90 7.10 3.22
C LYS A 87 -5.37 5.74 3.63
N ILE A 88 -4.20 5.37 3.12
CA ILE A 88 -3.59 4.09 3.41
C ILE A 88 -2.19 4.30 3.99
N GLU A 89 -1.87 3.54 5.02
CA GLU A 89 -0.51 3.49 5.54
C GLU A 89 0.18 2.27 4.96
N LEU A 90 1.34 2.46 4.37
CA LEU A 90 2.20 1.36 3.93
C LEU A 90 3.31 1.20 4.94
N ARG A 91 3.57 -0.02 5.37
CA ARG A 91 4.61 -0.30 6.35
C ARG A 91 5.40 -1.53 5.95
N ARG A 92 6.72 -1.44 6.02
CA ARG A 92 7.58 -2.61 5.86
C ARG A 92 7.57 -3.40 7.16
N GLU A 93 7.28 -4.69 7.02
CA GLU A 93 7.11 -5.59 8.15
C GLU A 93 8.04 -6.78 8.00
N ASP A 94 9.19 -6.79 8.54
CA ASP A 94 9.98 -8.00 8.68
C ASP A 94 11.10 -7.84 9.71
#